data_e4e5f597ae8f322e89c8f6df0432e692
#
_entry.id   e4e5f597ae8f322e89c8f6df0432e692
#
_cell.length_a   1.000
_cell.length_b   1.000
_cell.length_c   1.000
_cell.angle_alpha   90.00
_cell.angle_beta   90.00
_cell.angle_gamma   90.00
#
_symmetry.space_group_name_H-M   'P 1'
#
loop_
_entity.id
_entity.type
_entity.pdbx_description
1 polymer ?
#
loop_
_entity_poly.entity_id
_entity_poly.type
_entity_poly.pdbx_seq_one_letter_code
_entity_poly.pdbx_strand_id
1 'polypeptide(L)'
;MRDRLEDLWTESICELLKKELDSNRYEVSCFEKVPYSIFVNGYKNGIEDLEMLKYEVDLLIKEKRDNYAVPRLIIESKYKKISTHDAITYSDKAKCHKDIFCGLRYGIM
;
A
#
# COMPACT_ATOMS: atom_id res chain seq x y z
N MET A 1 4.75 -14.82 10.28
CA MET A 1 6.17 -14.38 10.42
C MET A 1 6.70 -13.97 9.06
N ARG A 2 7.36 -12.83 8.97
CA ARG A 2 7.95 -12.36 7.72
C ARG A 2 9.18 -13.17 7.33
N ASP A 3 9.35 -13.37 6.04
CA ASP A 3 10.59 -13.89 5.48
C ASP A 3 11.62 -12.76 5.47
N ARG A 4 12.72 -12.94 6.20
CA ARG A 4 13.77 -11.93 6.31
C ARG A 4 14.42 -11.60 4.96
N LEU A 5 14.61 -12.61 4.10
CA LEU A 5 15.20 -12.39 2.77
C LEU A 5 14.25 -11.58 1.88
N GLU A 6 12.96 -11.83 1.98
CA GLU A 6 11.94 -11.07 1.27
C GLU A 6 11.93 -9.62 1.74
N ASP A 7 12.02 -9.38 3.06
CA ASP A 7 12.08 -8.04 3.62
C ASP A 7 13.34 -7.28 3.17
N LEU A 8 14.49 -7.93 3.19
CA LEU A 8 15.75 -7.32 2.72
C LEU A 8 15.69 -6.97 1.24
N TRP A 9 15.09 -7.83 0.44
CA TRP A 9 14.89 -7.57 -0.98
C TRP A 9 13.96 -6.38 -1.20
N THR A 10 12.87 -6.32 -0.45
CA THR A 10 11.91 -5.21 -0.48
C THR A 10 12.60 -3.89 -0.13
N GLU A 11 13.40 -3.87 0.93
CA GLU A 11 14.15 -2.68 1.33
C GLU A 11 15.14 -2.24 0.25
N SER A 12 15.83 -3.19 -0.40
CA SER A 12 16.75 -2.90 -1.48
C SER A 12 16.04 -2.25 -2.67
N ILE A 13 14.91 -2.78 -3.06
CA ILE A 13 14.09 -2.22 -4.16
C ILE A 13 13.56 -0.84 -3.77
N CYS A 14 13.14 -0.67 -2.53
CA CYS A 14 12.67 0.62 -2.02
C CYS A 14 13.76 1.70 -2.18
N GLU A 15 14.98 1.40 -1.77
CA GLU A 15 16.10 2.32 -1.91
C GLU A 15 16.45 2.62 -3.38
N LEU A 16 16.38 1.60 -4.23
CA LEU A 16 16.59 1.79 -5.67
C LEU A 16 15.54 2.73 -6.27
N LEU A 17 14.27 2.53 -5.95
CA LEU A 17 13.19 3.37 -6.44
C LEU A 17 13.30 4.81 -5.94
N LYS A 18 13.75 5.01 -4.71
CA LYS A 18 14.01 6.35 -4.17
C LYS A 18 15.06 7.11 -4.98
N LYS A 19 16.06 6.39 -5.52
CA LYS A 19 17.11 6.98 -6.36
C LYS A 19 16.62 7.24 -7.78
N GLU A 20 15.82 6.34 -8.33
CA GLU A 20 15.41 6.38 -9.74
C GLU A 20 14.22 7.30 -9.99
N LEU A 21 13.31 7.45 -9.04
CA LEU A 21 12.15 8.29 -9.19
C LEU A 21 12.43 9.72 -8.74
N ASP A 22 11.75 10.68 -9.39
CA ASP A 22 11.86 12.09 -9.03
C ASP A 22 11.30 12.30 -7.62
N SER A 23 12.18 12.64 -6.67
CA SER A 23 11.80 12.83 -5.27
C SER A 23 10.92 14.08 -5.05
N ASN A 24 10.88 15.00 -6.01
CA ASN A 24 9.98 16.14 -5.95
C ASN A 24 8.55 15.77 -6.32
N ARG A 25 8.38 14.68 -7.06
CA ARG A 25 7.08 14.23 -7.55
C ARG A 25 6.56 12.99 -6.83
N TYR A 26 7.46 12.09 -6.43
CA TYR A 26 7.08 10.80 -5.85
C TYR A 26 7.74 10.57 -4.50
N GLU A 27 6.99 9.93 -3.64
CA GLU A 27 7.46 9.46 -2.33
C GLU A 27 7.34 7.95 -2.29
N VAL A 28 8.44 7.26 -1.98
CA VAL A 28 8.50 5.80 -1.89
C VAL A 28 8.69 5.40 -0.43
N SER A 29 7.85 4.49 0.04
CA SER A 29 7.98 3.94 1.40
C SER A 29 7.79 2.44 1.37
N CYS A 30 8.31 1.75 2.39
CA CYS A 30 8.10 0.32 2.56
C CYS A 30 7.46 0.04 3.92
N PHE A 31 6.71 -1.05 3.98
CA PHE A 31 6.06 -1.54 5.20
C PHE A 31 5.11 -0.49 5.82
N GLU A 32 4.43 0.28 4.98
CA GLU A 32 3.47 1.27 5.43
C GLU A 32 2.07 0.68 5.48
N LYS A 33 1.29 1.08 6.46
CA LYS A 33 -0.11 0.67 6.59
C LYS A 33 -1.00 1.55 5.73
N VAL A 34 -1.81 0.93 4.88
CA VAL A 34 -2.67 1.63 3.91
C VAL A 34 -4.13 1.26 4.19
N PRO A 35 -5.03 2.24 4.24
CA PRO A 35 -6.46 1.96 4.45
C PRO A 35 -7.04 1.05 3.36
N TYR A 36 -7.89 0.12 3.77
CA TYR A 36 -8.63 -0.72 2.85
C TYR A 36 -10.13 -0.75 3.14
N SER A 37 -10.54 -0.25 4.29
CA SER A 37 -11.95 -0.19 4.66
C SER A 37 -12.19 0.91 5.66
N ILE A 38 -13.39 1.49 5.61
CA ILE A 38 -13.82 2.55 6.53
C ILE A 38 -15.15 2.12 7.15
N PHE A 39 -15.23 2.20 8.48
CA PHE A 39 -16.46 1.91 9.21
C PHE A 39 -17.01 3.16 9.86
N VAL A 40 -18.34 3.20 10.00
CA VAL A 40 -19.01 4.18 10.84
C VAL A 40 -19.41 3.48 12.13
N ASN A 41 -18.75 3.82 13.23
CA ASN A 41 -19.08 3.24 14.56
C ASN A 41 -20.42 3.77 15.10
N GLY A 42 -20.81 4.96 14.68
CA GLY A 42 -22.00 5.62 15.15
C GLY A 42 -21.85 7.13 14.98
N TYR A 43 -22.62 7.88 15.73
CA TYR A 43 -22.58 9.33 15.69
C TYR A 43 -22.22 9.89 17.06
N LYS A 44 -21.28 10.82 17.08
CA LYS A 44 -20.92 11.58 18.29
C LYS A 44 -21.27 13.05 18.05
N ASN A 45 -22.17 13.57 18.84
CA ASN A 45 -22.66 14.96 18.70
C ASN A 45 -23.17 15.25 17.27
N GLY A 46 -23.85 14.27 16.65
CA GLY A 46 -24.39 14.39 15.30
C GLY A 46 -23.38 14.23 14.18
N ILE A 47 -22.13 13.89 14.48
CA ILE A 47 -21.08 13.69 13.49
C ILE A 47 -20.68 12.20 13.45
N GLU A 48 -20.48 11.67 12.26
CA GLU A 48 -20.06 10.27 12.06
C GLU A 48 -18.72 10.01 12.75
N ASP A 49 -18.69 8.96 13.56
CA ASP A 49 -17.44 8.48 14.19
C ASP A 49 -16.85 7.39 13.29
N LEU A 50 -15.78 7.72 12.58
CA LEU A 50 -15.16 6.86 11.57
C LEU A 50 -13.98 6.08 12.13
N GLU A 51 -13.83 4.86 11.64
CA GLU A 51 -12.67 4.02 11.93
C GLU A 51 -12.13 3.44 10.63
N MET A 52 -10.81 3.52 10.43
CA MET A 52 -10.15 2.96 9.26
C MET A 52 -9.43 1.68 9.61
N LEU A 53 -9.64 0.64 8.80
CA LEU A 53 -8.84 -0.57 8.83
C LEU A 53 -7.74 -0.48 7.79
N LYS A 54 -6.54 -0.92 8.16
CA LYS A 54 -5.34 -0.80 7.32
C LYS A 54 -4.61 -2.12 7.18
N TYR A 55 -4.07 -2.38 5.98
CA TYR A 55 -3.10 -3.44 5.75
C TYR A 55 -1.71 -2.83 5.60
N GLU A 56 -0.71 -3.53 6.13
CA GLU A 56 0.67 -3.21 5.84
C GLU A 56 1.01 -3.71 4.44
N VAL A 57 1.56 -2.82 3.62
CA VAL A 57 1.97 -3.14 2.24
C VAL A 57 3.49 -3.13 2.15
N ASP A 58 4.05 -3.91 1.22
CA ASP A 58 5.50 -4.00 1.09
C ASP A 58 6.11 -2.72 0.54
N LEU A 59 5.61 -2.22 -0.57
CA LEU A 59 6.04 -0.97 -1.18
C LEU A 59 4.84 -0.11 -1.54
N LEU A 60 4.96 1.19 -1.27
CA LEU A 60 3.96 2.18 -1.60
C LEU A 60 4.62 3.37 -2.29
N ILE A 61 4.09 3.75 -3.45
CA ILE A 61 4.52 4.96 -4.15
C ILE A 61 3.37 5.94 -4.15
N LYS A 62 3.62 7.13 -3.59
CA LYS A 62 2.67 8.24 -3.57
C LYS A 62 3.12 9.32 -4.52
N GLU A 63 2.16 9.95 -5.19
CA GLU A 63 2.42 11.17 -5.98
C GLU A 63 2.21 12.37 -5.09
N LYS A 64 3.20 13.24 -5.03
CA LYS A 64 3.14 14.45 -4.22
C LYS A 64 2.29 15.52 -4.89
N ARG A 65 1.44 16.15 -4.12
CA ARG A 65 0.66 17.33 -4.47
C ARG A 65 1.12 18.48 -3.57
N ASP A 66 0.50 19.66 -3.69
CA ASP A 66 0.93 20.85 -2.95
C ASP A 66 1.01 20.62 -1.44
N ASN A 67 -0.04 20.04 -0.83
CA ASN A 67 -0.11 19.85 0.62
C ASN A 67 -0.55 18.45 1.04
N TYR A 68 -0.56 17.50 0.11
CA TYR A 68 -0.91 16.11 0.40
C TYR A 68 -0.23 15.19 -0.60
N ALA A 69 -0.36 13.89 -0.39
CA ALA A 69 0.17 12.87 -1.30
C ALA A 69 -0.91 11.85 -1.62
N VAL A 70 -0.92 11.38 -2.86
CA VAL A 70 -1.92 10.44 -3.36
C VAL A 70 -1.27 9.09 -3.63
N PRO A 71 -1.72 8.01 -2.97
CA PRO A 71 -1.22 6.67 -3.31
C PRO A 71 -1.50 6.33 -4.76
N ARG A 72 -0.48 5.92 -5.50
CA ARG A 72 -0.58 5.59 -6.93
C ARG A 72 -0.26 4.14 -7.23
N LEU A 73 0.66 3.54 -6.47
CA LEU A 73 1.09 2.18 -6.75
C LEU A 73 1.43 1.47 -5.45
N ILE A 74 0.87 0.27 -5.28
CA ILE A 74 1.25 -0.66 -4.23
C ILE A 74 1.90 -1.86 -4.90
N ILE A 75 3.06 -2.27 -4.41
CA ILE A 75 3.76 -3.46 -4.89
C ILE A 75 3.95 -4.42 -3.72
N GLU A 76 3.50 -5.65 -3.91
CA GLU A 76 3.75 -6.73 -2.96
C GLU A 76 4.95 -7.53 -3.43
N SER A 77 5.89 -7.79 -2.52
CA SER A 77 7.10 -8.55 -2.81
C SER A 77 6.86 -10.03 -2.60
N LYS A 78 7.35 -10.85 -3.54
CA LYS A 78 7.42 -12.29 -3.36
C LYS A 78 8.80 -12.78 -3.80
N TYR A 79 9.61 -13.15 -2.82
CA TYR A 79 10.97 -13.59 -3.06
C TYR A 79 11.03 -14.96 -3.75
N LYS A 80 10.05 -15.82 -3.49
CA LYS A 80 9.98 -17.16 -4.06
C LYS A 80 8.71 -17.31 -4.92
N LYS A 81 8.37 -18.56 -5.23
CA LYS A 81 7.22 -18.86 -6.07
C LYS A 81 5.91 -18.36 -5.45
N ILE A 82 5.07 -17.74 -6.26
CA ILE A 82 3.73 -17.30 -5.87
C ILE A 82 2.78 -18.51 -5.93
N SER A 83 2.06 -18.78 -4.83
CA SER A 83 1.04 -19.84 -4.79
C SER A 83 -0.31 -19.30 -5.30
N THR A 84 -1.24 -20.22 -5.60
CA THR A 84 -2.61 -19.85 -5.94
C THR A 84 -3.28 -19.06 -4.82
N HIS A 85 -3.05 -19.47 -3.57
CA HIS A 85 -3.57 -18.76 -2.40
C HIS A 85 -3.05 -17.32 -2.34
N ASP A 86 -1.76 -17.12 -2.59
CA ASP A 86 -1.17 -15.78 -2.63
C ASP A 86 -1.84 -14.90 -3.69
N ALA A 87 -2.07 -15.44 -4.89
CA ALA A 87 -2.69 -14.70 -5.97
C ALA A 87 -4.12 -14.27 -5.60
N ILE A 88 -4.90 -15.14 -4.99
CA ILE A 88 -6.27 -14.84 -4.53
C ILE A 88 -6.24 -13.75 -3.45
N THR A 89 -5.36 -13.89 -2.47
CA THR A 89 -5.22 -12.92 -1.38
C THR A 89 -4.86 -11.53 -1.92
N TYR A 90 -3.94 -11.45 -2.87
CA TYR A 90 -3.56 -10.17 -3.47
C TYR A 90 -4.69 -9.55 -4.27
N SER A 91 -5.46 -10.34 -4.99
CA SER A 91 -6.60 -9.83 -5.74
C SER A 91 -7.64 -9.18 -4.81
N ASP A 92 -7.92 -9.82 -3.68
CA ASP A 92 -8.84 -9.28 -2.67
C ASP A 92 -8.30 -7.99 -2.04
N LYS A 93 -7.02 -7.96 -1.65
CA LYS A 93 -6.38 -6.76 -1.10
C LYS A 93 -6.38 -5.62 -2.10
N ALA A 94 -6.04 -5.90 -3.36
CA ALA A 94 -6.01 -4.91 -4.42
C ALA A 94 -7.38 -4.26 -4.60
N LYS A 95 -8.43 -5.07 -4.64
CA LYS A 95 -9.80 -4.57 -4.76
C LYS A 95 -10.17 -3.66 -3.60
N CYS A 96 -9.88 -4.08 -2.37
CA CYS A 96 -10.20 -3.28 -1.18
C CYS A 96 -9.47 -1.94 -1.18
N HIS A 97 -8.18 -1.91 -1.49
CA HIS A 97 -7.41 -0.67 -1.56
C HIS A 97 -7.90 0.25 -2.68
N LYS A 98 -8.24 -0.32 -3.84
CA LYS A 98 -8.75 0.46 -4.98
C LYS A 98 -10.11 1.07 -4.71
N ASP A 99 -10.92 0.44 -3.88
CA ASP A 99 -12.22 0.99 -3.47
C ASP A 99 -12.06 2.27 -2.63
N ILE A 100 -10.96 2.37 -1.89
CA ILE A 100 -10.65 3.55 -1.07
C ILE A 100 -9.91 4.62 -1.89
N PHE A 101 -8.95 4.21 -2.73
CA PHE A 101 -8.12 5.14 -3.49
C PHE A 101 -8.38 5.03 -4.99
N CYS A 102 -9.02 6.04 -5.55
CA CYS A 102 -9.25 6.12 -6.99
C CYS A 102 -7.91 6.26 -7.74
N GLY A 103 -7.74 5.46 -8.78
CA GLY A 103 -6.53 5.52 -9.59
C GLY A 103 -5.32 4.76 -9.03
N LEU A 104 -5.52 4.02 -7.94
CA LEU A 104 -4.47 3.19 -7.38
C LEU A 104 -4.21 1.98 -8.27
N ARG A 105 -2.93 1.70 -8.53
CA ARG A 105 -2.46 0.49 -9.20
C ARG A 105 -1.90 -0.49 -8.18
N TYR A 106 -1.92 -1.76 -8.50
CA TYR A 106 -1.48 -2.81 -7.60
C TYR A 106 -0.73 -3.88 -8.37
N GLY A 107 0.43 -4.28 -7.87
CA GLY A 107 1.26 -5.26 -8.55
C GLY A 107 1.98 -6.19 -7.60
N ILE A 108 2.54 -7.26 -8.16
CA ILE A 108 3.38 -8.22 -7.44
C ILE A 108 4.76 -8.19 -8.10
N MET A 109 5.76 -8.14 -7.27
CA MET A 109 7.14 -8.06 -7.71
C MET A 109 7.88 -9.38 -7.48
#